data_f890aa20676d4cd75b706baae1e14efb
#
_entry.id   f890aa20676d4cd75b706baae1e14efb
#
_cell.length_a   1.000
_cell.length_b   1.000
_cell.length_c   1.000
_cell.angle_alpha   90.00
_cell.angle_beta   90.00
_cell.angle_gamma   90.00
#
_symmetry.space_group_name_H-M   'P 1'
#
loop_
_entity.id
_entity.type
_entity.pdbx_description
1 polymer ?
#
loop_
_entity_poly.entity_id
_entity_poly.type
_entity_poly.pdbx_seq_one_letter_code
_entity_poly.pdbx_strand_id
1 'polypeptide(L)'
;VRSGDPELSGSDALPGGDLIELHAGLHELRSGRRHTQTDATTGKQPQRAAPTAAMRADAAPEGSDADLVVSAAARARAFMRSAELTNVGPAELEQLADDVRRLATAYQQHPLDGLLGDMASTQQRAFELLDGRQRPAQTLDLSMLACIASALMARASHDLGEPREAMTQARAAYVCADNAGHSGLRAWARGLQALIAYWAGDLEESVRYGQHGVRAVGVRPASSAVWAASGLARSLAALGRAEESRSAIDEATRLRDLVEPDELDGFGGLCSFSRPRQLYYAADALSWGGRHEAADTERFARDAIDSYEQGPAALRAFGDEAGARCALAIAHIESGSVDGAVDVMDEVTCLPPAQRTHGVRAAVSHVQRALARSPIRAGIAADLADAMQTFQAKRLTLPR
;
A
#
# COMPACT_ATOMS: atom_id res chain seq x y z
N VAL A 1 -58.83 -5.31 20.43
CA VAL A 1 -58.79 -5.81 21.84
C VAL A 1 -57.31 -6.13 22.17
N ARG A 2 -56.72 -5.28 23.02
CA ARG A 2 -55.63 -5.50 23.99
C ARG A 2 -54.35 -6.18 23.46
N SER A 3 -53.25 -5.51 23.46
CA SER A 3 -52.33 -4.98 24.49
C SER A 3 -51.25 -6.01 24.88
N GLY A 4 -50.00 -5.59 24.79
CA GLY A 4 -48.89 -6.21 25.51
C GLY A 4 -47.52 -5.95 24.90
N ASP A 5 -46.93 -4.75 25.17
CA ASP A 5 -45.48 -4.58 25.21
C ASP A 5 -44.95 -5.27 26.48
N PRO A 6 -43.69 -5.73 26.45
CA PRO A 6 -42.80 -5.19 27.45
C PRO A 6 -41.45 -4.71 26.93
N GLU A 7 -41.07 -3.54 27.45
CA GLU A 7 -39.71 -3.01 27.52
C GLU A 7 -38.72 -4.02 28.06
N LEU A 8 -37.51 -4.06 27.46
CA LEU A 8 -36.32 -4.40 28.22
C LEU A 8 -35.17 -3.50 27.74
N SER A 9 -34.83 -2.58 28.59
CA SER A 9 -33.59 -1.84 28.68
C SER A 9 -32.41 -2.79 28.86
N GLY A 10 -31.33 -2.55 28.12
CA GLY A 10 -30.06 -3.21 28.34
C GLY A 10 -28.98 -2.40 27.64
N SER A 11 -28.45 -1.40 28.35
CA SER A 11 -27.22 -0.74 27.99
C SER A 11 -26.07 -1.68 28.30
N ASP A 12 -25.33 -2.13 27.28
CA ASP A 12 -23.99 -2.67 27.49
C ASP A 12 -22.97 -1.81 26.74
N ALA A 13 -22.30 -1.00 27.54
CA ALA A 13 -21.11 -0.25 27.17
C ALA A 13 -19.96 -1.22 26.97
N LEU A 14 -19.32 -1.15 25.80
CA LEU A 14 -18.06 -1.84 25.54
C LEU A 14 -16.92 -1.17 26.31
N PRO A 15 -16.00 -1.91 26.92
CA PRO A 15 -14.95 -1.35 27.77
C PRO A 15 -13.86 -0.68 26.90
N GLY A 16 -13.67 0.62 27.11
CA GLY A 16 -12.52 1.37 26.62
C GLY A 16 -11.29 1.05 27.49
N GLY A 17 -10.52 0.05 27.15
CA GLY A 17 -9.33 -0.36 27.89
C GLY A 17 -8.05 -0.50 27.05
N ASP A 18 -8.15 -0.79 25.75
CA ASP A 18 -7.01 -1.33 25.00
C ASP A 18 -6.12 -0.29 24.28
N LEU A 19 -6.45 1.00 24.31
CA LEU A 19 -5.65 2.05 23.65
C LEU A 19 -4.57 2.67 24.56
N ILE A 20 -4.69 2.50 25.86
CA ILE A 20 -3.72 3.06 26.83
C ILE A 20 -2.55 2.11 27.07
N GLU A 21 -2.74 0.80 26.97
CA GLU A 21 -1.66 -0.19 27.14
C GLU A 21 -0.67 -0.24 26.00
N LEU A 22 -1.09 0.08 24.76
CA LEU A 22 -0.17 0.13 23.61
C LEU A 22 0.79 1.33 23.64
N HIS A 23 0.43 2.41 24.31
CA HIS A 23 1.31 3.59 24.47
C HIS A 23 2.31 3.40 25.62
N ALA A 24 1.98 2.67 26.66
CA ALA A 24 2.88 2.36 27.77
C ALA A 24 4.01 1.41 27.35
N GLY A 25 3.72 0.40 26.52
CA GLY A 25 4.72 -0.57 26.02
C GLY A 25 5.81 0.02 25.14
N LEU A 26 5.54 1.11 24.43
CA LEU A 26 6.52 1.80 23.58
C LEU A 26 7.46 2.72 24.39
N HIS A 27 7.07 3.13 25.59
CA HIS A 27 7.89 3.98 26.47
C HIS A 27 8.92 3.13 27.23
N GLU A 28 8.58 1.90 27.59
CA GLU A 28 9.50 0.99 28.29
C GLU A 28 10.61 0.42 27.37
N LEU A 29 10.32 0.25 26.08
CA LEU A 29 11.35 -0.18 25.09
C LEU A 29 12.40 0.90 24.78
N ARG A 30 12.16 2.17 25.11
CA ARG A 30 13.13 3.26 24.94
C ARG A 30 14.04 3.47 26.15
N SER A 31 13.67 2.98 27.32
CA SER A 31 14.47 3.13 28.56
C SER A 31 15.33 1.91 28.91
N GLY A 32 15.22 0.80 28.20
CA GLY A 32 15.82 -0.50 28.53
C GLY A 32 17.15 -0.85 27.89
N ARG A 33 17.97 0.11 27.48
CA ARG A 33 19.34 -0.20 27.04
C ARG A 33 20.38 0.69 27.70
N ARG A 34 20.77 0.32 28.92
CA ARG A 34 22.13 0.51 29.45
C ARG A 34 22.30 -0.29 30.73
N HIS A 35 22.82 -1.51 30.61
CA HIS A 35 23.68 -2.15 31.62
C HIS A 35 24.28 -3.39 30.97
N THR A 36 25.51 -3.29 30.53
CA THR A 36 26.45 -4.41 30.53
C THR A 36 27.65 -3.99 31.34
N GLN A 37 27.83 -4.74 32.35
CA GLN A 37 28.89 -4.81 33.36
C GLN A 37 30.19 -5.29 32.70
N THR A 38 31.31 -4.61 33.03
CA THR A 38 32.63 -5.25 33.02
C THR A 38 33.40 -4.79 34.25
N ASP A 39 33.91 -5.79 34.97
CA ASP A 39 34.65 -5.75 36.19
C ASP A 39 36.12 -5.28 36.03
N ALA A 40 36.59 -4.74 37.15
CA ALA A 40 37.95 -4.83 37.74
C ALA A 40 39.07 -3.93 37.17
N THR A 41 39.62 -3.01 37.92
CA THR A 41 40.69 -3.17 38.88
C THR A 41 41.19 -1.85 39.45
N THR A 42 41.28 -1.80 40.79
CA THR A 42 42.25 -1.09 41.69
C THR A 42 42.97 0.18 41.23
N GLY A 43 42.80 1.25 42.04
CA GLY A 43 43.78 2.35 42.09
C GLY A 43 43.37 3.58 42.91
N LYS A 44 43.72 3.58 44.21
CA LYS A 44 43.97 4.71 45.13
C LYS A 44 43.34 6.09 44.87
N GLN A 45 42.53 6.51 45.88
CA GLN A 45 42.20 7.91 46.22
C GLN A 45 43.47 8.81 46.38
N PRO A 46 43.30 10.13 46.20
CA PRO A 46 43.23 10.97 47.38
C PRO A 46 42.05 11.95 47.41
N GLN A 47 41.58 12.12 48.63
CA GLN A 47 40.61 13.11 49.08
C GLN A 47 40.96 14.51 48.64
N ARG A 48 40.02 15.26 48.12
CA ARG A 48 40.02 16.72 48.17
C ARG A 48 38.64 17.23 48.54
N ALA A 49 38.70 18.14 49.52
CA ALA A 49 37.62 18.76 50.25
C ALA A 49 36.54 19.40 49.35
N ALA A 50 35.28 19.26 49.76
CA ALA A 50 34.14 20.02 49.25
C ALA A 50 34.24 21.50 49.71
N PRO A 51 33.96 22.45 48.82
CA PRO A 51 33.49 23.76 49.25
C PRO A 51 31.98 23.75 49.36
N THR A 52 31.50 24.01 50.54
CA THR A 52 30.11 24.41 50.80
C THR A 52 29.78 25.64 49.97
N ALA A 53 29.12 25.43 48.82
CA ALA A 53 28.51 26.52 48.10
C ALA A 53 27.10 26.74 48.71
N ALA A 54 27.01 27.81 49.46
CA ALA A 54 25.72 28.38 49.85
C ALA A 54 24.90 28.63 48.59
N MET A 55 23.74 27.98 48.50
CA MET A 55 22.70 28.30 47.54
C MET A 55 22.28 29.75 47.75
N ARG A 56 22.86 30.66 47.00
CA ARG A 56 22.23 31.97 46.77
C ARG A 56 20.99 31.71 45.95
N ALA A 57 19.86 32.00 46.56
CA ALA A 57 18.65 32.23 45.81
C ALA A 57 18.95 33.38 44.83
N ASP A 58 19.06 33.06 43.55
CA ASP A 58 19.07 34.06 42.51
C ASP A 58 17.75 34.80 42.58
N ALA A 59 17.84 36.05 42.99
CA ALA A 59 16.74 37.01 42.90
C ALA A 59 16.28 37.03 41.46
N ALA A 60 14.96 36.75 41.23
CA ALA A 60 14.35 36.99 39.95
C ALA A 60 14.70 38.39 39.46
N PRO A 61 15.06 38.59 38.18
CA PRO A 61 15.34 39.90 37.66
C PRO A 61 14.12 40.77 37.86
N GLU A 62 14.24 41.85 38.60
CA GLU A 62 13.28 42.95 38.73
C GLU A 62 13.21 43.68 37.38
N GLY A 63 12.69 43.01 36.34
CA GLY A 63 12.28 43.68 35.11
C GLY A 63 10.89 44.22 35.32
N SER A 64 10.66 45.46 34.96
CA SER A 64 9.32 46.01 35.00
C SER A 64 8.38 45.21 34.07
N ASP A 65 7.07 45.14 34.33
CA ASP A 65 6.09 44.51 33.44
C ASP A 65 6.25 44.95 31.98
N ALA A 66 6.67 46.22 31.78
CA ALA A 66 7.01 46.79 30.46
C ALA A 66 8.20 46.07 29.80
N ASP A 67 9.27 45.72 30.54
CA ASP A 67 10.42 45.02 30.01
C ASP A 67 10.08 43.55 29.64
N LEU A 68 9.19 42.92 30.39
CA LEU A 68 8.67 41.60 30.06
C LEU A 68 7.87 41.61 28.77
N VAL A 69 7.00 42.60 28.58
CA VAL A 69 6.21 42.78 27.34
C VAL A 69 7.11 43.06 26.14
N VAL A 70 8.10 43.94 26.26
CA VAL A 70 9.06 44.26 25.19
C VAL A 70 9.88 43.01 24.81
N SER A 71 10.38 42.25 25.79
CA SER A 71 11.12 41.03 25.54
C SER A 71 10.28 39.92 24.92
N ALA A 72 9.01 39.80 25.34
CA ALA A 72 8.06 38.86 24.73
C ALA A 72 7.76 39.23 23.28
N ALA A 73 7.57 40.51 22.97
CA ALA A 73 7.37 41.01 21.62
C ALA A 73 8.62 40.80 20.73
N ALA A 74 9.82 40.95 21.28
CA ALA A 74 11.08 40.62 20.58
C ALA A 74 11.20 39.14 20.25
N ARG A 75 10.86 38.24 21.19
CA ARG A 75 10.79 36.79 20.93
C ARG A 75 9.74 36.43 19.89
N ALA A 76 8.55 37.06 19.94
CA ALA A 76 7.51 36.86 18.96
C ALA A 76 7.95 37.27 17.54
N ARG A 77 8.63 38.42 17.40
CA ARG A 77 9.23 38.84 16.11
C ARG A 77 10.30 37.87 15.61
N ALA A 78 11.16 37.37 16.48
CA ALA A 78 12.15 36.35 16.10
C ALA A 78 11.48 35.07 15.66
N PHE A 79 10.46 34.62 16.38
CA PHE A 79 9.66 33.44 16.01
C PHE A 79 8.98 33.61 14.64
N MET A 80 8.31 34.75 14.39
CA MET A 80 7.64 34.99 13.09
C MET A 80 8.63 34.86 11.93
N ARG A 81 9.82 35.50 12.02
CA ARG A 81 10.85 35.36 10.98
C ARG A 81 11.29 33.91 10.77
N SER A 82 11.43 33.15 11.84
CA SER A 82 11.86 31.75 11.73
C SER A 82 10.74 30.83 11.24
N ALA A 83 9.49 31.13 11.57
CA ALA A 83 8.33 30.33 11.17
C ALA A 83 7.97 30.48 9.66
N GLU A 84 8.44 31.56 9.02
CA GLU A 84 8.25 31.77 7.60
C GLU A 84 9.32 31.11 6.71
N LEU A 85 10.42 30.61 7.32
CA LEU A 85 11.48 29.95 6.56
C LEU A 85 10.99 28.62 6.00
N THR A 86 11.26 28.40 4.73
CA THR A 86 11.01 27.14 4.03
C THR A 86 12.13 26.87 3.04
N ASN A 87 12.48 25.58 2.88
CA ASN A 87 13.43 25.10 1.88
C ASN A 87 12.76 24.69 0.58
N VAL A 88 11.42 24.78 0.49
CA VAL A 88 10.66 24.44 -0.70
C VAL A 88 9.80 25.61 -1.17
N GLY A 89 10.00 26.00 -2.42
CA GLY A 89 9.17 27.00 -3.10
C GLY A 89 7.89 26.39 -3.67
N PRO A 90 6.85 27.23 -3.96
CA PRO A 90 5.61 26.74 -4.59
C PRO A 90 5.86 26.04 -5.93
N ALA A 91 6.70 26.60 -6.79
CA ALA A 91 7.01 26.02 -8.10
C ALA A 91 7.72 24.68 -8.00
N GLU A 92 8.56 24.46 -6.97
CA GLU A 92 9.23 23.19 -6.75
C GLU A 92 8.28 22.11 -6.25
N LEU A 93 7.33 22.48 -5.39
CA LEU A 93 6.29 21.57 -4.93
C LEU A 93 5.36 21.16 -6.09
N GLU A 94 4.99 22.11 -6.95
CA GLU A 94 4.20 21.87 -8.15
C GLU A 94 4.92 20.95 -9.12
N GLN A 95 6.20 21.19 -9.41
CA GLN A 95 7.02 20.33 -10.27
C GLN A 95 7.12 18.90 -9.73
N LEU A 96 7.35 18.74 -8.42
CA LEU A 96 7.41 17.41 -7.80
C LEU A 96 6.05 16.67 -7.90
N ALA A 97 4.94 17.41 -7.73
CA ALA A 97 3.60 16.85 -7.88
C ALA A 97 3.33 16.39 -9.32
N ASP A 98 3.78 17.18 -10.31
CA ASP A 98 3.64 16.81 -11.73
C ASP A 98 4.51 15.58 -12.10
N ASP A 99 5.74 15.51 -11.60
CA ASP A 99 6.59 14.34 -11.80
C ASP A 99 5.96 13.09 -11.20
N VAL A 100 5.45 13.16 -9.98
CA VAL A 100 4.74 12.04 -9.32
C VAL A 100 3.50 11.63 -10.14
N ARG A 101 2.69 12.58 -10.60
CA ARG A 101 1.49 12.32 -11.42
C ARG A 101 1.85 11.65 -12.75
N ARG A 102 2.86 12.16 -13.44
CA ARG A 102 3.39 11.59 -14.69
C ARG A 102 3.82 10.14 -14.47
N LEU A 103 4.61 9.86 -13.43
CA LEU A 103 5.11 8.53 -13.13
C LEU A 103 3.99 7.56 -12.73
N ALA A 104 3.03 8.00 -11.90
CA ALA A 104 1.90 7.18 -11.49
C ALA A 104 1.04 6.74 -12.69
N THR A 105 0.86 7.62 -13.68
CA THR A 105 0.11 7.32 -14.91
C THR A 105 0.92 6.45 -15.87
N ALA A 106 2.19 6.79 -16.10
CA ALA A 106 3.05 6.08 -17.04
C ALA A 106 3.30 4.62 -16.63
N TYR A 107 3.34 4.35 -15.32
CA TYR A 107 3.65 3.03 -14.76
C TYR A 107 2.78 1.89 -15.31
N GLN A 108 1.51 2.14 -15.56
CA GLN A 108 0.56 1.12 -16.01
C GLN A 108 0.66 0.83 -17.51
N GLN A 109 1.25 1.74 -18.28
CA GLN A 109 1.22 1.76 -19.73
C GLN A 109 2.58 1.44 -20.34
N HIS A 110 3.67 1.75 -19.63
CA HIS A 110 5.02 1.64 -20.17
C HIS A 110 5.86 0.60 -19.42
N PRO A 111 6.87 0.01 -20.09
CA PRO A 111 7.86 -0.84 -19.46
C PRO A 111 8.63 -0.09 -18.36
N LEU A 112 9.00 -0.83 -17.31
CA LEU A 112 9.61 -0.28 -16.10
C LEU A 112 11.03 0.28 -16.32
N ASP A 113 11.79 -0.26 -17.31
CA ASP A 113 13.16 0.13 -17.63
C ASP A 113 13.31 1.62 -17.95
N GLY A 114 12.32 2.21 -18.63
CA GLY A 114 12.28 3.64 -18.94
C GLY A 114 11.84 4.55 -17.77
N LEU A 115 11.33 4.00 -16.67
CA LEU A 115 10.74 4.79 -15.58
C LEU A 115 11.54 4.73 -14.28
N LEU A 116 12.32 3.68 -14.05
CA LEU A 116 12.93 3.38 -12.76
C LEU A 116 13.87 4.49 -12.26
N GLY A 117 14.68 5.06 -13.17
CA GLY A 117 15.60 6.16 -12.83
C GLY A 117 14.86 7.42 -12.37
N ASP A 118 13.81 7.81 -13.11
CA ASP A 118 12.98 8.95 -12.76
C ASP A 118 12.25 8.73 -11.43
N MET A 119 11.73 7.51 -11.20
CA MET A 119 11.06 7.17 -9.94
C MET A 119 12.01 7.27 -8.74
N ALA A 120 13.24 6.74 -8.88
CA ALA A 120 14.25 6.82 -7.82
C ALA A 120 14.65 8.28 -7.53
N SER A 121 14.86 9.08 -8.59
CA SER A 121 15.23 10.49 -8.45
C SER A 121 14.10 11.32 -7.82
N THR A 122 12.85 11.06 -8.21
CA THR A 122 11.67 11.73 -7.64
C THR A 122 11.50 11.41 -6.16
N GLN A 123 11.68 10.14 -5.78
CA GLN A 123 11.64 9.73 -4.38
C GLN A 123 12.76 10.39 -3.56
N GLN A 124 13.98 10.37 -4.06
CA GLN A 124 15.12 11.00 -3.40
C GLN A 124 14.86 12.49 -3.19
N ARG A 125 14.37 13.19 -4.22
CA ARG A 125 14.05 14.61 -4.13
C ARG A 125 13.00 14.91 -3.08
N ALA A 126 11.93 14.10 -2.99
CA ALA A 126 10.91 14.25 -1.95
C ALA A 126 11.51 14.10 -0.54
N PHE A 127 12.41 13.14 -0.32
CA PHE A 127 13.08 12.95 0.97
C PHE A 127 14.03 14.09 1.31
N GLU A 128 14.84 14.55 0.37
CA GLU A 128 15.74 15.72 0.56
C GLU A 128 14.97 16.97 0.97
N LEU A 129 13.81 17.19 0.37
CA LEU A 129 12.96 18.31 0.75
C LEU A 129 12.39 18.14 2.16
N LEU A 130 11.96 16.92 2.54
CA LEU A 130 11.44 16.62 3.87
C LEU A 130 12.52 16.74 4.99
N ASP A 131 13.79 16.49 4.68
CA ASP A 131 14.89 16.67 5.64
C ASP A 131 15.15 18.16 5.98
N GLY A 132 14.62 19.08 5.18
CA GLY A 132 14.76 20.51 5.41
C GLY A 132 13.70 21.07 6.37
N ARG A 133 13.49 22.36 6.29
CA ARG A 133 12.51 23.09 7.10
C ARG A 133 11.37 23.58 6.23
N GLN A 134 10.16 23.16 6.49
CA GLN A 134 8.96 23.50 5.75
C GLN A 134 7.91 24.14 6.67
N ARG A 135 6.96 24.84 6.06
CA ARG A 135 5.69 25.19 6.73
C ARG A 135 4.84 23.92 6.94
N PRO A 136 4.02 23.85 8.00
CA PRO A 136 3.22 22.65 8.28
C PRO A 136 2.40 22.13 7.10
N ALA A 137 1.75 22.99 6.33
CA ALA A 137 1.01 22.59 5.13
C ALA A 137 1.92 21.94 4.08
N GLN A 138 3.09 22.53 3.82
CA GLN A 138 4.08 21.99 2.87
C GLN A 138 4.63 20.63 3.34
N THR A 139 4.77 20.43 4.65
CA THR A 139 5.17 19.13 5.20
C THR A 139 4.14 18.04 4.91
N LEU A 140 2.84 18.36 5.00
CA LEU A 140 1.76 17.43 4.65
C LEU A 140 1.78 17.08 3.16
N ASP A 141 1.89 18.10 2.29
CA ASP A 141 1.96 17.93 0.83
C ASP A 141 3.19 17.09 0.43
N LEU A 142 4.37 17.43 0.96
CA LEU A 142 5.60 16.67 0.72
C LEU A 142 5.50 15.23 1.23
N SER A 143 4.88 15.02 2.39
CA SER A 143 4.65 13.67 2.94
C SER A 143 3.74 12.85 2.04
N MET A 144 2.71 13.45 1.44
CA MET A 144 1.87 12.81 0.43
C MET A 144 2.69 12.43 -0.80
N LEU A 145 3.47 13.34 -1.36
CA LEU A 145 4.29 13.09 -2.55
C LEU A 145 5.37 12.03 -2.29
N ALA A 146 6.03 12.08 -1.13
CA ALA A 146 7.00 11.08 -0.70
C ALA A 146 6.36 9.69 -0.50
N CYS A 147 5.11 9.65 0.01
CA CYS A 147 4.33 8.41 0.10
C CYS A 147 4.10 7.81 -1.28
N ILE A 148 3.61 8.59 -2.24
CA ILE A 148 3.32 8.11 -3.60
C ILE A 148 4.62 7.66 -4.28
N ALA A 149 5.68 8.47 -4.24
CA ALA A 149 6.97 8.11 -4.83
C ALA A 149 7.55 6.80 -4.24
N SER A 150 7.47 6.63 -2.90
CA SER A 150 7.91 5.39 -2.24
C SER A 150 7.04 4.19 -2.61
N ALA A 151 5.74 4.38 -2.79
CA ALA A 151 4.84 3.32 -3.22
C ALA A 151 5.06 2.92 -4.68
N LEU A 152 5.38 3.86 -5.57
CA LEU A 152 5.81 3.56 -6.94
C LEU A 152 7.10 2.72 -6.94
N MET A 153 8.11 3.10 -6.13
CA MET A 153 9.34 2.31 -5.95
C MET A 153 9.06 0.93 -5.35
N ALA A 154 8.12 0.82 -4.38
CA ALA A 154 7.70 -0.46 -3.83
C ALA A 154 7.08 -1.35 -4.90
N ARG A 155 6.23 -0.79 -5.75
CA ARG A 155 5.62 -1.51 -6.87
C ARG A 155 6.66 -1.97 -7.89
N ALA A 156 7.62 -1.10 -8.23
CA ALA A 156 8.72 -1.43 -9.14
C ALA A 156 9.60 -2.56 -8.59
N SER A 157 9.99 -2.48 -7.32
CA SER A 157 10.75 -3.54 -6.66
C SER A 157 9.98 -4.87 -6.66
N HIS A 158 8.66 -4.82 -6.41
CA HIS A 158 7.80 -6.00 -6.51
C HIS A 158 7.78 -6.59 -7.93
N ASP A 159 7.57 -5.77 -8.95
CA ASP A 159 7.47 -6.21 -10.34
C ASP A 159 8.80 -6.75 -10.90
N LEU A 160 9.93 -6.34 -10.32
CA LEU A 160 11.26 -6.91 -10.55
C LEU A 160 11.51 -8.22 -9.79
N GLY A 161 10.64 -8.60 -8.87
CA GLY A 161 10.76 -9.83 -8.08
C GLY A 161 11.62 -9.69 -6.82
N GLU A 162 11.74 -8.48 -6.27
CA GLU A 162 12.50 -8.13 -5.07
C GLU A 162 11.55 -7.80 -3.90
N PRO A 163 10.92 -8.83 -3.28
CA PRO A 163 9.85 -8.61 -2.30
C PRO A 163 10.33 -7.96 -0.99
N ARG A 164 11.60 -8.13 -0.60
CA ARG A 164 12.16 -7.50 0.61
C ARG A 164 12.31 -6.00 0.43
N GLU A 165 12.87 -5.59 -0.70
CA GLU A 165 13.06 -4.19 -1.10
C GLU A 165 11.70 -3.53 -1.30
N ALA A 166 10.77 -4.22 -1.97
CA ALA A 166 9.39 -3.78 -2.13
C ALA A 166 8.71 -3.50 -0.79
N MET A 167 8.82 -4.42 0.18
CA MET A 167 8.24 -4.25 1.51
C MET A 167 8.90 -3.09 2.28
N THR A 168 10.21 -2.87 2.12
CA THR A 168 10.93 -1.75 2.72
C THR A 168 10.39 -0.42 2.20
N GLN A 169 10.26 -0.29 0.88
CA GLN A 169 9.67 0.89 0.24
C GLN A 169 8.19 1.10 0.65
N ALA A 170 7.41 0.03 0.73
CA ALA A 170 6.02 0.11 1.16
C ALA A 170 5.86 0.52 2.64
N ARG A 171 6.83 0.20 3.50
CA ARG A 171 6.88 0.69 4.88
C ARG A 171 7.23 2.18 4.93
N ALA A 172 8.18 2.65 4.11
CA ALA A 172 8.48 4.07 3.97
C ALA A 172 7.24 4.84 3.49
N ALA A 173 6.53 4.32 2.47
CA ALA A 173 5.27 4.89 2.01
C ALA A 173 4.24 5.00 3.13
N TYR A 174 4.09 3.97 3.97
CA TYR A 174 3.15 4.01 5.09
C TYR A 174 3.53 5.07 6.14
N VAL A 175 4.81 5.22 6.48
CA VAL A 175 5.28 6.27 7.40
C VAL A 175 4.95 7.66 6.84
N CYS A 176 5.19 7.88 5.55
CA CYS A 176 4.83 9.14 4.89
C CYS A 176 3.30 9.36 4.88
N ALA A 177 2.50 8.33 4.64
CA ALA A 177 1.04 8.39 4.70
C ALA A 177 0.52 8.80 6.09
N ASP A 178 1.16 8.29 7.13
CA ASP A 178 0.82 8.60 8.52
C ASP A 178 1.20 10.06 8.86
N ASN A 179 2.38 10.51 8.44
CA ASN A 179 2.83 11.89 8.58
C ASN A 179 1.93 12.87 7.80
N ALA A 180 1.43 12.49 6.62
CA ALA A 180 0.47 13.29 5.87
C ALA A 180 -0.92 13.37 6.54
N GLY A 181 -1.20 12.53 7.52
CA GLY A 181 -2.51 12.49 8.18
C GLY A 181 -3.67 12.02 7.30
N HIS A 182 -3.38 11.41 6.14
CA HIS A 182 -4.35 11.13 5.08
C HIS A 182 -4.82 9.66 5.12
N SER A 183 -6.11 9.43 5.40
CA SER A 183 -6.68 8.08 5.55
C SER A 183 -6.59 7.24 4.27
N GLY A 184 -6.86 7.84 3.10
CA GLY A 184 -6.75 7.17 1.80
C GLY A 184 -5.34 6.69 1.50
N LEU A 185 -4.31 7.50 1.80
CA LEU A 185 -2.91 7.09 1.67
C LEU A 185 -2.55 5.92 2.60
N ARG A 186 -3.03 5.94 3.86
CA ARG A 186 -2.81 4.83 4.80
C ARG A 186 -3.46 3.54 4.29
N ALA A 187 -4.69 3.61 3.82
CA ALA A 187 -5.38 2.47 3.21
C ALA A 187 -4.63 1.94 1.99
N TRP A 188 -4.19 2.85 1.10
CA TRP A 188 -3.45 2.54 -0.11
C TRP A 188 -2.08 1.89 0.18
N ALA A 189 -1.28 2.45 1.11
CA ALA A 189 0.00 1.87 1.50
C ALA A 189 -0.15 0.47 2.15
N ARG A 190 -1.21 0.25 2.94
CA ARG A 190 -1.54 -1.08 3.48
C ARG A 190 -1.99 -2.05 2.39
N GLY A 191 -2.78 -1.60 1.43
CA GLY A 191 -3.13 -2.39 0.25
C GLY A 191 -1.90 -2.82 -0.55
N LEU A 192 -0.90 -1.94 -0.68
CA LEU A 192 0.37 -2.28 -1.33
C LEU A 192 1.19 -3.31 -0.54
N GLN A 193 1.27 -3.19 0.79
CA GLN A 193 1.91 -4.19 1.64
C GLN A 193 1.20 -5.55 1.53
N ALA A 194 -0.14 -5.56 1.49
CA ALA A 194 -0.93 -6.76 1.26
C ALA A 194 -0.63 -7.40 -0.10
N LEU A 195 -0.56 -6.60 -1.16
CA LEU A 195 -0.23 -7.06 -2.51
C LEU A 195 1.16 -7.70 -2.57
N ILE A 196 2.18 -7.08 -1.96
CA ILE A 196 3.55 -7.60 -1.93
C ILE A 196 3.58 -8.94 -1.18
N ALA A 197 2.94 -9.02 -0.02
CA ALA A 197 2.85 -10.25 0.77
C ALA A 197 2.09 -11.37 0.03
N TYR A 198 0.98 -11.04 -0.66
CA TYR A 198 0.19 -11.97 -1.46
C TYR A 198 1.05 -12.66 -2.52
N TRP A 199 1.77 -11.91 -3.33
CA TRP A 199 2.60 -12.45 -4.40
C TRP A 199 3.90 -13.08 -3.90
N ALA A 200 4.36 -12.74 -2.69
CA ALA A 200 5.46 -13.43 -2.00
C ALA A 200 5.02 -14.78 -1.40
N GLY A 201 3.71 -15.07 -1.39
CA GLY A 201 3.16 -16.29 -0.79
C GLY A 201 2.95 -16.21 0.73
N ASP A 202 3.16 -15.04 1.33
CA ASP A 202 2.93 -14.78 2.76
C ASP A 202 1.48 -14.34 2.99
N LEU A 203 0.58 -15.29 2.80
CA LEU A 203 -0.85 -15.03 2.71
C LEU A 203 -1.47 -14.54 4.02
N GLU A 204 -1.01 -15.04 5.18
CA GLU A 204 -1.49 -14.57 6.49
C GLU A 204 -1.12 -13.10 6.73
N GLU A 205 0.12 -12.73 6.40
CA GLU A 205 0.54 -11.33 6.44
C GLU A 205 -0.25 -10.46 5.45
N SER A 206 -0.53 -10.99 4.27
CA SER A 206 -1.34 -10.30 3.28
C SER A 206 -2.74 -10.00 3.81
N VAL A 207 -3.41 -10.98 4.45
CA VAL A 207 -4.72 -10.78 5.10
C VAL A 207 -4.60 -9.74 6.21
N ARG A 208 -3.58 -9.81 7.06
CA ARG A 208 -3.36 -8.84 8.14
C ARG A 208 -3.23 -7.41 7.62
N TYR A 209 -2.40 -7.20 6.59
CA TYR A 209 -2.25 -5.88 5.96
C TYR A 209 -3.56 -5.42 5.29
N GLY A 210 -4.26 -6.31 4.56
CA GLY A 210 -5.55 -6.01 3.95
C GLY A 210 -6.60 -5.56 4.96
N GLN A 211 -6.71 -6.27 6.09
CA GLN A 211 -7.60 -5.88 7.20
C GLN A 211 -7.23 -4.51 7.79
N HIS A 212 -5.93 -4.22 7.94
CA HIS A 212 -5.48 -2.91 8.38
C HIS A 212 -5.81 -1.81 7.35
N GLY A 213 -5.72 -2.12 6.06
CA GLY A 213 -6.11 -1.21 4.99
C GLY A 213 -7.61 -0.86 5.04
N VAL A 214 -8.46 -1.86 5.20
CA VAL A 214 -9.92 -1.66 5.34
C VAL A 214 -10.26 -0.82 6.57
N ARG A 215 -9.58 -1.03 7.71
CA ARG A 215 -9.81 -0.22 8.93
C ARG A 215 -9.28 1.21 8.81
N ALA A 216 -8.31 1.47 7.94
CA ALA A 216 -7.75 2.81 7.74
C ALA A 216 -8.66 3.74 6.91
N VAL A 217 -9.71 3.20 6.31
CA VAL A 217 -10.66 3.96 5.48
C VAL A 217 -11.34 5.05 6.30
N GLY A 218 -11.40 6.26 5.74
CA GLY A 218 -12.08 7.40 6.34
C GLY A 218 -13.61 7.30 6.25
N VAL A 219 -14.30 8.32 6.78
CA VAL A 219 -15.77 8.42 6.73
C VAL A 219 -16.29 8.45 5.29
N ARG A 220 -15.54 9.06 4.37
CA ARG A 220 -15.81 9.08 2.94
C ARG A 220 -14.83 8.15 2.25
N PRO A 221 -15.31 7.04 1.69
CA PRO A 221 -14.43 6.10 1.03
C PRO A 221 -13.95 6.64 -0.33
N ALA A 222 -12.65 6.71 -0.53
CA ALA A 222 -12.01 6.94 -1.82
C ALA A 222 -11.75 5.60 -2.54
N SER A 223 -11.18 5.62 -3.74
CA SER A 223 -10.93 4.39 -4.50
C SER A 223 -9.95 3.44 -3.79
N SER A 224 -9.08 3.96 -2.94
CA SER A 224 -8.17 3.18 -2.09
C SER A 224 -8.88 2.23 -1.11
N ALA A 225 -10.11 2.59 -0.66
CA ALA A 225 -10.96 1.74 0.17
C ALA A 225 -11.43 0.50 -0.60
N VAL A 226 -11.85 0.70 -1.86
CA VAL A 226 -12.24 -0.39 -2.76
C VAL A 226 -11.06 -1.32 -3.02
N TRP A 227 -9.86 -0.74 -3.23
CA TRP A 227 -8.65 -1.53 -3.41
C TRP A 227 -8.31 -2.38 -2.19
N ALA A 228 -8.38 -1.80 -0.98
CA ALA A 228 -8.10 -2.52 0.26
C ALA A 228 -9.04 -3.74 0.44
N ALA A 229 -10.35 -3.56 0.21
CA ALA A 229 -11.34 -4.63 0.28
C ALA A 229 -11.12 -5.69 -0.81
N SER A 230 -10.87 -5.26 -2.07
CA SER A 230 -10.60 -6.17 -3.18
C SER A 230 -9.30 -6.98 -2.97
N GLY A 231 -8.24 -6.35 -2.43
CA GLY A 231 -6.98 -7.01 -2.09
C GLY A 231 -7.15 -8.02 -0.94
N LEU A 232 -7.96 -7.67 0.07
CA LEU A 232 -8.31 -8.58 1.16
C LEU A 232 -9.05 -9.82 0.64
N ALA A 233 -10.00 -9.64 -0.29
CA ALA A 233 -10.73 -10.75 -0.92
C ALA A 233 -9.78 -11.76 -1.58
N ARG A 234 -8.79 -11.28 -2.36
CA ARG A 234 -7.77 -12.14 -3.00
C ARG A 234 -6.97 -12.95 -1.99
N SER A 235 -6.54 -12.28 -0.91
CA SER A 235 -5.73 -12.91 0.14
C SER A 235 -6.50 -13.98 0.90
N LEU A 236 -7.78 -13.72 1.22
CA LEU A 236 -8.68 -14.67 1.88
C LEU A 236 -8.97 -15.88 0.99
N ALA A 237 -9.23 -15.65 -0.31
CA ALA A 237 -9.45 -16.71 -1.27
C ALA A 237 -8.24 -17.65 -1.39
N ALA A 238 -7.03 -17.09 -1.51
CA ALA A 238 -5.80 -17.85 -1.59
C ALA A 238 -5.52 -18.70 -0.32
N LEU A 239 -6.03 -18.25 0.85
CA LEU A 239 -6.02 -19.02 2.11
C LEU A 239 -7.14 -20.06 2.20
N GLY A 240 -8.02 -20.16 1.21
CA GLY A 240 -9.17 -21.07 1.25
C GLY A 240 -10.34 -20.55 2.11
N ARG A 241 -10.35 -19.29 2.53
CA ARG A 241 -11.42 -18.64 3.32
C ARG A 241 -12.50 -18.07 2.39
N ALA A 242 -13.19 -18.97 1.66
CA ALA A 242 -14.05 -18.61 0.54
C ALA A 242 -15.20 -17.66 0.93
N GLU A 243 -15.93 -17.94 2.02
CA GLU A 243 -17.07 -17.12 2.47
C GLU A 243 -16.62 -15.70 2.86
N GLU A 244 -15.49 -15.57 3.53
CA GLU A 244 -14.93 -14.27 3.90
C GLU A 244 -14.42 -13.51 2.67
N SER A 245 -13.87 -14.23 1.69
CA SER A 245 -13.48 -13.65 0.40
C SER A 245 -14.70 -13.09 -0.34
N ARG A 246 -15.80 -13.82 -0.42
CA ARG A 246 -17.04 -13.34 -1.02
C ARG A 246 -17.57 -12.10 -0.30
N SER A 247 -17.63 -12.12 1.02
CA SER A 247 -18.02 -10.95 1.82
C SER A 247 -17.15 -9.72 1.54
N ALA A 248 -15.85 -9.92 1.30
CA ALA A 248 -14.93 -8.82 0.96
C ALA A 248 -15.14 -8.31 -0.48
N ILE A 249 -15.53 -9.17 -1.43
CA ILE A 249 -15.95 -8.77 -2.80
C ILE A 249 -17.21 -7.92 -2.75
N ASP A 250 -18.22 -8.34 -1.95
CA ASP A 250 -19.46 -7.60 -1.77
C ASP A 250 -19.21 -6.24 -1.13
N GLU A 251 -18.34 -6.19 -0.12
CA GLU A 251 -17.92 -4.94 0.51
C GLU A 251 -17.20 -4.01 -0.49
N ALA A 252 -16.31 -4.54 -1.32
CA ALA A 252 -15.65 -3.76 -2.37
C ALA A 252 -16.67 -3.17 -3.36
N THR A 253 -17.73 -3.94 -3.67
CA THR A 253 -18.82 -3.50 -4.56
C THR A 253 -19.62 -2.39 -3.90
N ARG A 254 -20.02 -2.57 -2.64
CA ARG A 254 -20.72 -1.55 -1.86
C ARG A 254 -19.92 -0.26 -1.72
N LEU A 255 -18.62 -0.38 -1.43
CA LEU A 255 -17.73 0.77 -1.33
C LEU A 255 -17.60 1.52 -2.66
N ARG A 256 -17.58 0.81 -3.79
CA ARG A 256 -17.54 1.43 -5.12
C ARG A 256 -18.68 2.39 -5.38
N ASP A 257 -19.87 2.04 -4.93
CA ASP A 257 -21.07 2.89 -5.09
C ASP A 257 -21.02 4.16 -4.22
N LEU A 258 -20.16 4.16 -3.20
CA LEU A 258 -20.00 5.25 -2.25
C LEU A 258 -18.71 6.07 -2.48
N VAL A 259 -17.90 5.74 -3.49
CA VAL A 259 -16.61 6.42 -3.72
C VAL A 259 -16.79 7.91 -3.97
N GLU A 260 -16.14 8.71 -3.15
CA GLU A 260 -15.87 10.13 -3.39
C GLU A 260 -14.35 10.26 -3.65
N PRO A 261 -13.91 10.64 -4.86
CA PRO A 261 -12.49 10.80 -5.15
C PRO A 261 -11.82 11.78 -4.19
N ASP A 262 -10.66 11.38 -3.67
CA ASP A 262 -9.82 12.22 -2.80
C ASP A 262 -8.59 12.77 -3.56
N GLU A 263 -7.68 13.44 -2.82
CA GLU A 263 -6.46 14.00 -3.37
C GLU A 263 -5.56 12.93 -4.00
N LEU A 264 -5.54 11.71 -3.44
CA LEU A 264 -4.77 10.59 -3.99
C LEU A 264 -5.35 10.16 -5.35
N ASP A 265 -6.66 10.02 -5.46
CA ASP A 265 -7.34 9.70 -6.73
C ASP A 265 -7.03 10.73 -7.82
N GLY A 266 -6.82 11.99 -7.44
CA GLY A 266 -6.47 13.09 -8.33
C GLY A 266 -5.11 12.93 -9.04
N PHE A 267 -4.20 12.09 -8.54
CA PHE A 267 -2.95 11.75 -9.24
C PHE A 267 -3.16 10.75 -10.38
N GLY A 268 -4.26 10.00 -10.38
CA GLY A 268 -4.57 9.02 -11.43
C GLY A 268 -3.65 7.81 -11.45
N GLY A 269 -3.68 7.06 -12.53
CA GLY A 269 -2.80 5.89 -12.73
C GLY A 269 -2.86 4.89 -11.57
N LEU A 270 -1.69 4.55 -11.00
CA LEU A 270 -1.62 3.64 -9.84
C LEU A 270 -2.25 4.21 -8.56
N CYS A 271 -2.42 5.52 -8.46
CA CYS A 271 -3.00 6.17 -7.28
C CYS A 271 -4.52 5.99 -7.19
N SER A 272 -5.18 5.67 -8.31
CA SER A 272 -6.62 5.40 -8.35
C SER A 272 -6.89 3.92 -8.60
N PHE A 273 -8.00 3.43 -8.05
CA PHE A 273 -8.42 2.05 -8.25
C PHE A 273 -9.68 2.00 -9.14
N SER A 274 -9.49 1.71 -10.41
CA SER A 274 -10.52 1.75 -11.45
C SER A 274 -11.51 0.59 -11.32
N ARG A 275 -12.69 0.73 -11.94
CA ARG A 275 -13.70 -0.34 -12.01
C ARG A 275 -13.17 -1.60 -12.72
N PRO A 276 -12.50 -1.52 -13.90
CA PRO A 276 -11.93 -2.71 -14.54
C PRO A 276 -10.95 -3.47 -13.63
N ARG A 277 -10.10 -2.75 -12.88
CA ARG A 277 -9.18 -3.36 -11.92
C ARG A 277 -9.92 -4.07 -10.79
N GLN A 278 -11.01 -3.50 -10.28
CA GLN A 278 -11.85 -4.14 -9.27
C GLN A 278 -12.45 -5.46 -9.79
N LEU A 279 -12.97 -5.47 -11.02
CA LEU A 279 -13.51 -6.68 -11.65
C LEU A 279 -12.44 -7.77 -11.81
N TYR A 280 -11.24 -7.38 -12.26
CA TYR A 280 -10.09 -8.30 -12.30
C TYR A 280 -9.77 -8.89 -10.92
N TYR A 281 -9.72 -8.07 -9.86
CA TYR A 281 -9.42 -8.55 -8.51
C TYR A 281 -10.50 -9.53 -7.99
N ALA A 282 -11.77 -9.29 -8.32
CA ALA A 282 -12.86 -10.22 -8.01
C ALA A 282 -12.69 -11.56 -8.77
N ALA A 283 -12.38 -11.51 -10.07
CA ALA A 283 -12.11 -12.69 -10.87
C ALA A 283 -10.91 -13.49 -10.33
N ASP A 284 -9.80 -12.81 -9.99
CA ASP A 284 -8.62 -13.46 -9.42
C ASP A 284 -8.92 -14.12 -8.06
N ALA A 285 -9.68 -13.45 -7.19
CA ALA A 285 -10.11 -14.04 -5.92
C ALA A 285 -10.97 -15.30 -6.13
N LEU A 286 -12.00 -15.23 -6.98
CA LEU A 286 -12.89 -16.35 -7.25
C LEU A 286 -12.18 -17.52 -7.94
N SER A 287 -11.12 -17.28 -8.72
CA SER A 287 -10.35 -18.32 -9.40
C SER A 287 -9.73 -19.36 -8.45
N TRP A 288 -9.60 -19.04 -7.16
CA TRP A 288 -9.13 -19.97 -6.13
C TRP A 288 -10.21 -20.98 -5.69
N GLY A 289 -11.50 -20.68 -5.94
CA GLY A 289 -12.63 -21.53 -5.57
C GLY A 289 -12.88 -22.73 -6.52
N GLY A 290 -12.05 -22.86 -7.58
CA GLY A 290 -12.13 -23.96 -8.52
C GLY A 290 -13.49 -24.00 -9.26
N ARG A 291 -13.98 -25.23 -9.54
CA ARG A 291 -15.18 -25.43 -10.36
C ARG A 291 -16.44 -24.74 -9.82
N HIS A 292 -16.56 -24.62 -8.50
CA HIS A 292 -17.74 -24.00 -7.89
C HIS A 292 -17.87 -22.51 -8.20
N GLU A 293 -16.74 -21.85 -8.43
CA GLU A 293 -16.65 -20.42 -8.70
C GLU A 293 -16.38 -20.10 -10.18
N ALA A 294 -16.27 -21.13 -11.04
CA ALA A 294 -15.84 -20.96 -12.43
C ALA A 294 -16.74 -19.99 -13.21
N ALA A 295 -18.07 -20.10 -13.07
CA ALA A 295 -19.02 -19.23 -13.78
C ALA A 295 -18.91 -17.76 -13.34
N ASP A 296 -18.79 -17.50 -12.04
CA ASP A 296 -18.61 -16.14 -11.54
C ASP A 296 -17.22 -15.60 -11.90
N THR A 297 -16.16 -16.42 -11.83
CA THR A 297 -14.81 -16.07 -12.29
C THR A 297 -14.82 -15.65 -13.75
N GLU A 298 -15.47 -16.44 -14.63
CA GLU A 298 -15.61 -16.15 -16.06
C GLU A 298 -16.31 -14.81 -16.28
N ARG A 299 -17.44 -14.60 -15.62
CA ARG A 299 -18.21 -13.36 -15.73
C ARG A 299 -17.38 -12.13 -15.34
N PHE A 300 -16.79 -12.13 -14.16
CA PHE A 300 -15.97 -11.00 -13.70
C PHE A 300 -14.72 -10.77 -14.56
N ALA A 301 -14.09 -11.85 -15.04
CA ALA A 301 -12.92 -11.74 -15.91
C ALA A 301 -13.28 -11.13 -17.27
N ARG A 302 -14.39 -11.56 -17.88
CA ARG A 302 -14.89 -10.98 -19.14
C ARG A 302 -15.27 -9.51 -18.97
N ASP A 303 -16.04 -9.19 -17.92
CA ASP A 303 -16.42 -7.82 -17.62
C ASP A 303 -15.19 -6.92 -17.44
N ALA A 304 -14.11 -7.44 -16.83
CA ALA A 304 -12.84 -6.70 -16.68
C ALA A 304 -12.16 -6.47 -18.04
N ILE A 305 -12.03 -7.52 -18.87
CA ILE A 305 -11.39 -7.47 -20.19
C ILE A 305 -12.16 -6.49 -21.09
N ASP A 306 -13.47 -6.66 -21.20
CA ASP A 306 -14.35 -5.79 -22.01
C ASP A 306 -14.25 -4.32 -21.56
N SER A 307 -14.21 -4.08 -20.25
CA SER A 307 -14.06 -2.73 -19.69
C SER A 307 -12.71 -2.10 -20.04
N TYR A 308 -11.64 -2.86 -20.14
CA TYR A 308 -10.34 -2.37 -20.58
C TYR A 308 -10.33 -2.12 -22.10
N GLU A 309 -10.89 -3.01 -22.89
CA GLU A 309 -10.89 -2.93 -24.36
C GLU A 309 -11.77 -1.79 -24.89
N GLN A 310 -12.96 -1.60 -24.29
CA GLN A 310 -13.92 -0.57 -24.68
C GLN A 310 -13.68 0.78 -23.98
N GLY A 311 -12.87 0.79 -22.94
CA GLY A 311 -12.58 1.97 -22.13
C GLY A 311 -11.54 2.91 -22.75
N PRO A 312 -11.35 4.09 -22.14
CA PRO A 312 -10.30 5.02 -22.56
C PRO A 312 -8.90 4.36 -22.50
N ALA A 313 -8.06 4.63 -23.50
CA ALA A 313 -6.68 4.12 -23.55
C ALA A 313 -5.86 4.48 -22.29
N ALA A 314 -6.17 5.60 -21.64
CA ALA A 314 -5.53 6.02 -20.40
C ALA A 314 -5.79 5.06 -19.20
N LEU A 315 -6.81 4.22 -19.27
CA LEU A 315 -7.12 3.23 -18.24
C LEU A 315 -6.49 1.85 -18.52
N ARG A 316 -5.88 1.65 -19.69
CA ARG A 316 -5.24 0.38 -20.04
C ARG A 316 -4.12 0.05 -19.05
N ALA A 317 -4.08 -1.21 -18.61
CA ALA A 317 -3.12 -1.69 -17.65
C ALA A 317 -2.73 -3.13 -18.01
N PHE A 318 -1.63 -3.28 -18.77
CA PHE A 318 -1.24 -4.58 -19.33
C PHE A 318 -1.14 -5.71 -18.30
N GLY A 319 -0.68 -5.40 -17.07
CA GLY A 319 -0.56 -6.39 -16.01
C GLY A 319 -1.92 -6.86 -15.47
N ASP A 320 -2.88 -5.94 -15.34
CA ASP A 320 -4.24 -6.25 -14.88
C ASP A 320 -5.02 -7.01 -15.96
N GLU A 321 -4.86 -6.61 -17.23
CA GLU A 321 -5.46 -7.29 -18.38
C GLU A 321 -4.94 -8.72 -18.52
N ALA A 322 -3.62 -8.92 -18.40
CA ALA A 322 -3.03 -10.26 -18.38
C ALA A 322 -3.55 -11.10 -17.19
N GLY A 323 -3.68 -10.48 -16.02
CA GLY A 323 -4.24 -11.14 -14.85
C GLY A 323 -5.70 -11.56 -15.03
N ALA A 324 -6.54 -10.69 -15.63
CA ALA A 324 -7.94 -11.02 -15.96
C ALA A 324 -8.03 -12.19 -16.95
N ARG A 325 -7.19 -12.21 -17.98
CA ARG A 325 -7.10 -13.34 -18.93
C ARG A 325 -6.64 -14.63 -18.25
N CYS A 326 -5.69 -14.57 -17.31
CA CYS A 326 -5.31 -15.73 -16.53
C CYS A 326 -6.46 -16.27 -15.67
N ALA A 327 -7.25 -15.40 -15.03
CA ALA A 327 -8.44 -15.80 -14.27
C ALA A 327 -9.50 -16.44 -15.20
N LEU A 328 -9.72 -15.87 -16.38
CA LEU A 328 -10.61 -16.44 -17.40
C LEU A 328 -10.15 -17.82 -17.88
N ALA A 329 -8.84 -17.98 -18.12
CA ALA A 329 -8.28 -19.27 -18.49
C ALA A 329 -8.47 -20.33 -17.39
N ILE A 330 -8.33 -19.95 -16.11
CA ILE A 330 -8.63 -20.84 -14.99
C ILE A 330 -10.09 -21.25 -15.00
N ALA A 331 -11.03 -20.30 -15.19
CA ALA A 331 -12.46 -20.60 -15.27
C ALA A 331 -12.78 -21.60 -16.41
N HIS A 332 -12.18 -21.43 -17.58
CA HIS A 332 -12.29 -22.35 -18.70
C HIS A 332 -11.76 -23.75 -18.37
N ILE A 333 -10.58 -23.84 -17.75
CA ILE A 333 -9.98 -25.13 -17.32
C ILE A 333 -10.91 -25.84 -16.31
N GLU A 334 -11.39 -25.12 -15.32
CA GLU A 334 -12.27 -25.66 -14.27
C GLU A 334 -13.66 -26.07 -14.82
N SER A 335 -14.12 -25.42 -15.90
CA SER A 335 -15.34 -25.79 -16.63
C SER A 335 -15.13 -26.91 -17.66
N GLY A 336 -13.88 -27.35 -17.88
CA GLY A 336 -13.54 -28.43 -18.82
C GLY A 336 -13.29 -27.97 -20.26
N SER A 337 -13.21 -26.64 -20.54
CA SER A 337 -12.95 -26.05 -21.86
C SER A 337 -11.49 -25.63 -21.99
N VAL A 338 -10.60 -26.62 -22.26
CA VAL A 338 -9.16 -26.32 -22.41
C VAL A 338 -8.88 -25.50 -23.68
N ASP A 339 -9.66 -25.71 -24.75
CA ASP A 339 -9.52 -24.90 -25.98
C ASP A 339 -9.76 -23.41 -25.68
N GLY A 340 -10.81 -23.09 -24.93
CA GLY A 340 -11.07 -21.72 -24.53
C GLY A 340 -9.95 -21.12 -23.63
N ALA A 341 -9.28 -21.96 -22.84
CA ALA A 341 -8.14 -21.50 -22.05
C ALA A 341 -6.91 -21.20 -22.95
N VAL A 342 -6.67 -21.97 -24.00
CA VAL A 342 -5.61 -21.73 -24.98
C VAL A 342 -5.83 -20.39 -25.67
N ASP A 343 -7.04 -20.17 -26.22
CA ASP A 343 -7.38 -18.94 -26.95
C ASP A 343 -7.12 -17.68 -26.12
N VAL A 344 -7.48 -17.73 -24.84
CA VAL A 344 -7.27 -16.59 -23.92
C VAL A 344 -5.81 -16.43 -23.51
N MET A 345 -5.08 -17.53 -23.34
CA MET A 345 -3.68 -17.49 -22.90
C MET A 345 -2.71 -17.10 -24.00
N ASP A 346 -3.08 -17.19 -25.29
CA ASP A 346 -2.23 -16.76 -26.40
C ASP A 346 -1.80 -15.30 -26.27
N GLU A 347 -2.72 -14.41 -25.92
CA GLU A 347 -2.42 -12.99 -25.70
C GLU A 347 -1.42 -12.78 -24.53
N VAL A 348 -1.54 -13.58 -23.47
CA VAL A 348 -0.66 -13.49 -22.28
C VAL A 348 0.74 -14.04 -22.61
N THR A 349 0.82 -15.18 -23.29
CA THR A 349 2.09 -15.82 -23.61
C THR A 349 2.89 -15.06 -24.67
N CYS A 350 2.21 -14.27 -25.52
CA CYS A 350 2.81 -13.37 -26.50
C CYS A 350 3.33 -12.04 -25.92
N LEU A 351 3.06 -11.72 -24.63
CA LEU A 351 3.57 -10.50 -24.02
C LEU A 351 5.10 -10.38 -24.16
N PRO A 352 5.60 -9.19 -24.50
CA PRO A 352 7.04 -8.96 -24.62
C PRO A 352 7.73 -9.13 -23.26
N PRO A 353 9.02 -9.51 -23.22
CA PRO A 353 9.74 -9.74 -21.95
C PRO A 353 9.67 -8.57 -20.98
N ALA A 354 9.66 -7.33 -21.46
CA ALA A 354 9.56 -6.12 -20.64
C ALA A 354 8.21 -5.98 -19.88
N GLN A 355 7.17 -6.70 -20.28
CA GLN A 355 5.87 -6.73 -19.61
C GLN A 355 5.64 -7.99 -18.77
N ARG A 356 6.60 -8.91 -18.72
CA ARG A 356 6.52 -10.14 -17.90
C ARG A 356 6.92 -9.87 -16.47
N THR A 357 6.19 -8.96 -15.80
CA THR A 357 6.40 -8.60 -14.41
C THR A 357 6.20 -9.80 -13.49
N HIS A 358 6.66 -9.68 -12.24
CA HIS A 358 6.50 -10.74 -11.24
C HIS A 358 5.03 -11.14 -11.07
N GLY A 359 4.10 -10.16 -10.99
CA GLY A 359 2.67 -10.43 -10.85
C GLY A 359 2.08 -11.21 -12.01
N VAL A 360 2.41 -10.83 -13.28
CA VAL A 360 1.95 -11.55 -14.48
C VAL A 360 2.46 -12.99 -14.48
N ARG A 361 3.74 -13.20 -14.15
CA ARG A 361 4.32 -14.54 -14.08
C ARG A 361 3.70 -15.42 -12.99
N ALA A 362 3.38 -14.83 -11.84
CA ALA A 362 2.70 -15.53 -10.77
C ALA A 362 1.24 -15.90 -11.15
N ALA A 363 0.54 -15.03 -11.89
CA ALA A 363 -0.78 -15.34 -12.45
C ALA A 363 -0.71 -16.52 -13.46
N VAL A 364 0.27 -16.53 -14.36
CA VAL A 364 0.53 -17.67 -15.27
C VAL A 364 0.82 -18.95 -14.48
N SER A 365 1.58 -18.87 -13.38
CA SER A 365 1.82 -20.04 -12.52
C SER A 365 0.54 -20.54 -11.85
N HIS A 366 -0.45 -19.66 -11.61
CA HIS A 366 -1.75 -20.07 -11.10
C HIS A 366 -2.52 -20.87 -12.17
N VAL A 367 -2.51 -20.42 -13.43
CA VAL A 367 -3.07 -21.19 -14.57
C VAL A 367 -2.41 -22.56 -14.70
N GLN A 368 -1.07 -22.63 -14.60
CA GLN A 368 -0.32 -23.90 -14.64
C GLN A 368 -0.78 -24.87 -13.54
N ARG A 369 -1.00 -24.37 -12.31
CA ARG A 369 -1.51 -25.18 -11.22
C ARG A 369 -2.93 -25.68 -11.48
N ALA A 370 -3.81 -24.86 -12.03
CA ALA A 370 -5.17 -25.26 -12.41
C ALA A 370 -5.14 -26.34 -13.49
N LEU A 371 -4.34 -26.16 -14.55
CA LEU A 371 -4.18 -27.14 -15.63
C LEU A 371 -3.62 -28.48 -15.12
N ALA A 372 -2.64 -28.43 -14.20
CA ALA A 372 -2.06 -29.65 -13.61
C ALA A 372 -3.08 -30.47 -12.78
N ARG A 373 -4.06 -29.81 -12.18
CA ARG A 373 -5.16 -30.48 -11.43
C ARG A 373 -6.27 -31.00 -12.34
N SER A 374 -6.40 -30.43 -13.55
CA SER A 374 -7.42 -30.85 -14.51
C SER A 374 -7.24 -32.33 -14.91
N PRO A 375 -8.31 -33.10 -15.06
CA PRO A 375 -8.26 -34.48 -15.57
C PRO A 375 -7.93 -34.54 -17.07
N ILE A 376 -8.01 -33.44 -17.79
CA ILE A 376 -7.81 -33.36 -19.24
C ILE A 376 -6.32 -33.48 -19.54
N ARG A 377 -5.97 -34.49 -20.37
CA ARG A 377 -4.59 -34.80 -20.81
C ARG A 377 -4.43 -34.79 -22.33
N ALA A 378 -5.31 -34.08 -23.04
CA ALA A 378 -5.24 -33.95 -24.50
C ALA A 378 -3.94 -33.22 -24.94
N GLY A 379 -3.50 -33.43 -26.19
CA GLY A 379 -2.31 -32.77 -26.73
C GLY A 379 -2.32 -31.24 -26.55
N ILE A 380 -3.48 -30.64 -26.74
CA ILE A 380 -3.71 -29.21 -26.54
C ILE A 380 -3.36 -28.72 -25.11
N ALA A 381 -3.60 -29.55 -24.10
CA ALA A 381 -3.19 -29.22 -22.71
C ALA A 381 -1.67 -29.27 -22.53
N ALA A 382 -0.97 -30.14 -23.24
CA ALA A 382 0.48 -30.20 -23.25
C ALA A 382 1.07 -28.98 -23.97
N ASP A 383 0.53 -28.59 -25.12
CA ASP A 383 0.96 -27.41 -25.86
C ASP A 383 0.82 -26.13 -25.04
N LEU A 384 -0.31 -25.97 -24.33
CA LEU A 384 -0.53 -24.85 -23.42
C LEU A 384 0.49 -24.86 -22.25
N ALA A 385 0.77 -26.03 -21.67
CA ALA A 385 1.77 -26.16 -20.60
C ALA A 385 3.18 -25.75 -21.09
N ASP A 386 3.57 -26.16 -22.29
CA ASP A 386 4.86 -25.83 -22.91
C ASP A 386 4.98 -24.33 -23.24
N ALA A 387 3.90 -23.71 -23.75
CA ALA A 387 3.85 -22.28 -24.00
C ALA A 387 4.04 -21.48 -22.70
N MET A 388 3.33 -21.85 -21.62
CA MET A 388 3.48 -21.22 -20.31
C MET A 388 4.88 -21.45 -19.71
N GLN A 389 5.47 -22.63 -19.89
CA GLN A 389 6.84 -22.89 -19.43
C GLN A 389 7.86 -22.03 -20.18
N THR A 390 7.71 -21.89 -21.50
CA THR A 390 8.55 -21.00 -22.33
C THR A 390 8.41 -19.54 -21.90
N PHE A 391 7.19 -19.10 -21.59
CA PHE A 391 6.94 -17.77 -21.04
C PHE A 391 7.69 -17.53 -19.73
N GLN A 392 7.64 -18.50 -18.80
CA GLN A 392 8.30 -18.43 -17.50
C GLN A 392 9.83 -18.43 -17.56
N ALA A 393 10.43 -19.02 -18.59
CA ALA A 393 11.89 -19.08 -18.76
C ALA A 393 12.52 -17.69 -19.03
N LYS A 394 11.74 -16.77 -19.61
CA LYS A 394 12.20 -15.40 -19.96
C LYS A 394 11.74 -14.41 -18.87
N ARG A 395 12.63 -14.10 -17.94
CA ARG A 395 12.37 -13.09 -16.87
C ARG A 395 12.46 -11.67 -17.40
N LEU A 396 11.78 -10.74 -16.75
CA LEU A 396 12.05 -9.33 -16.88
C LEU A 396 13.52 -9.08 -16.45
N THR A 397 14.33 -8.61 -17.41
CA THR A 397 15.71 -8.18 -17.16
C THR A 397 15.81 -6.73 -17.61
N LEU A 398 16.23 -5.86 -16.69
CA LEU A 398 16.56 -4.49 -17.06
C LEU A 398 17.90 -4.50 -17.82
N PRO A 399 18.06 -3.70 -18.88
CA PRO A 399 19.38 -3.49 -19.49
C PRO A 399 20.33 -2.93 -18.42
N ARG A 400 21.57 -3.46 -18.41
CA ARG A 400 22.63 -3.01 -17.50
C ARG A 400 23.16 -1.66 -17.92
#